data_d9a143049e6bc8409724a135f51426e5
#
_entry.id   d9a143049e6bc8409724a135f51426e5
#
_cell.length_a   1.000
_cell.length_b   1.000
_cell.length_c   1.000
_cell.angle_alpha   90.00
_cell.angle_beta   90.00
_cell.angle_gamma   90.00
#
_symmetry.space_group_name_H-M   'P 1'
#
loop_
_entity.id
_entity.type
_entity.pdbx_description
1 polymer ?
#
loop_
_entity_poly.entity_id
_entity_poly.type
_entity_poly.pdbx_seq_one_letter_code
_entity_poly.pdbx_strand_id
1 'polypeptide(L)'
;MAETKKAKKHIVVFQDEEGNVLKTSFVSHEEAALPPEMPEKRGESVHHEIKFQGWDKDISSVKENLVVKAVYKEVPKEYLVMYFHENGKMLGTETVPYRQAATQPYRPQKPQTEEYYYIFKGWNNDLSHIEKDTMAKAVFEERQRSFVVRFFHENGTLLKEENVLYGQAAQEPEVPAKQQDEVYHYIFNGWDNTFDHIKENTEVHAVFSSVYNEYKVSIYEQLKERLVEEKIYHYGDIID
;
A
#
# COMPACT_ATOMS: atom_id res chain seq x y z
N MET A 1 65.49 -58.47 -11.04
CA MET A 1 64.02 -58.63 -11.26
C MET A 1 63.31 -57.81 -10.17
N ALA A 2 62.64 -56.72 -10.51
CA ALA A 2 61.87 -55.94 -9.51
C ALA A 2 60.55 -56.69 -9.24
N GLU A 3 60.36 -57.15 -8.05
CA GLU A 3 59.04 -57.64 -7.61
C GLU A 3 58.02 -56.52 -7.71
N THR A 4 57.11 -56.61 -8.64
CA THR A 4 55.91 -55.75 -8.69
C THR A 4 55.05 -56.04 -7.48
N LYS A 5 55.15 -55.18 -6.44
CA LYS A 5 54.32 -55.18 -5.25
C LYS A 5 52.86 -55.07 -5.72
N LYS A 6 52.10 -56.17 -5.68
CA LYS A 6 50.67 -56.22 -6.04
C LYS A 6 49.94 -55.20 -5.21
N ALA A 7 49.43 -54.11 -5.83
CA ALA A 7 48.73 -53.08 -5.08
C ALA A 7 47.57 -53.67 -4.28
N LYS A 8 47.51 -53.40 -2.98
CA LYS A 8 46.45 -53.88 -2.09
C LYS A 8 45.12 -53.23 -2.56
N LYS A 9 44.12 -54.08 -2.85
CA LYS A 9 42.78 -53.61 -3.19
C LYS A 9 41.80 -53.88 -2.06
N HIS A 10 40.81 -52.97 -1.96
CA HIS A 10 39.73 -53.07 -0.99
C HIS A 10 38.38 -53.18 -1.75
N ILE A 11 37.41 -53.85 -1.11
CA ILE A 11 36.08 -54.01 -1.60
C ILE A 11 35.23 -52.85 -1.04
N VAL A 12 34.57 -52.08 -1.90
CA VAL A 12 33.58 -51.08 -1.49
C VAL A 12 32.22 -51.50 -2.02
N VAL A 13 31.27 -51.69 -1.10
CA VAL A 13 29.89 -52.11 -1.41
C VAL A 13 29.00 -50.91 -1.13
N PHE A 14 28.37 -50.37 -2.17
CA PHE A 14 27.37 -49.33 -2.07
C PHE A 14 25.98 -49.97 -1.90
N GLN A 15 25.24 -49.52 -0.89
CA GLN A 15 23.91 -49.99 -0.56
C GLN A 15 22.92 -48.83 -0.53
N ASP A 16 21.63 -49.12 -0.77
CA ASP A 16 20.54 -48.18 -0.42
C ASP A 16 20.33 -48.22 1.10
N GLU A 17 19.36 -47.41 1.61
CA GLU A 17 19.06 -47.37 3.05
C GLU A 17 18.48 -48.68 3.57
N GLU A 18 17.86 -49.48 2.72
CA GLU A 18 17.29 -50.81 3.07
C GLU A 18 18.33 -51.90 3.08
N GLY A 19 19.56 -51.64 2.59
CA GLY A 19 20.69 -52.53 2.55
C GLY A 19 20.81 -53.32 1.21
N ASN A 20 20.01 -53.00 0.20
CA ASN A 20 20.17 -53.60 -1.12
C ASN A 20 21.46 -53.10 -1.76
N VAL A 21 22.20 -54.04 -2.40
CA VAL A 21 23.47 -53.71 -3.03
C VAL A 21 23.22 -52.98 -4.39
N LEU A 22 23.72 -51.74 -4.44
CA LEU A 22 23.62 -50.90 -5.66
C LEU A 22 24.85 -51.14 -6.58
N LYS A 23 26.04 -51.23 -5.98
CA LYS A 23 27.31 -51.45 -6.68
C LYS A 23 28.37 -52.06 -5.79
N THR A 24 29.21 -52.92 -6.35
CA THR A 24 30.45 -53.36 -5.72
C THR A 24 31.64 -52.95 -6.55
N SER A 25 32.64 -52.33 -5.90
CA SER A 25 33.85 -51.84 -6.59
C SER A 25 35.11 -52.39 -5.87
N PHE A 26 36.18 -52.59 -6.65
CA PHE A 26 37.52 -52.95 -6.16
C PHE A 26 38.39 -51.70 -6.30
N VAL A 27 38.80 -51.10 -5.21
CA VAL A 27 39.50 -49.83 -5.12
C VAL A 27 40.89 -50.07 -4.60
N SER A 28 41.92 -49.43 -5.21
CA SER A 28 43.29 -49.51 -4.71
C SER A 28 43.40 -48.79 -3.36
N HIS A 29 44.34 -49.20 -2.51
CA HIS A 29 44.58 -48.56 -1.21
C HIS A 29 44.83 -47.06 -1.37
N GLU A 30 44.10 -46.25 -0.58
CA GLU A 30 44.15 -44.79 -0.59
C GLU A 30 43.56 -44.08 -1.84
N GLU A 31 43.00 -44.83 -2.78
CA GLU A 31 42.24 -44.23 -3.90
C GLU A 31 40.77 -43.98 -3.52
N ALA A 32 40.10 -43.09 -4.27
CA ALA A 32 38.69 -42.79 -4.17
C ALA A 32 37.83 -43.90 -4.79
N ALA A 33 36.72 -44.26 -4.16
CA ALA A 33 35.72 -45.11 -4.75
C ALA A 33 34.76 -44.27 -5.63
N LEU A 34 34.47 -44.84 -6.80
CA LEU A 34 33.49 -44.24 -7.73
C LEU A 34 32.09 -44.74 -7.35
N PRO A 35 31.19 -43.89 -6.89
CA PRO A 35 29.83 -44.28 -6.53
C PRO A 35 29.01 -44.71 -7.76
N PRO A 36 27.89 -45.43 -7.57
CA PRO A 36 26.92 -45.67 -8.66
C PRO A 36 26.21 -44.38 -9.06
N GLU A 37 25.55 -44.37 -10.21
CA GLU A 37 24.51 -43.36 -10.48
C GLU A 37 23.44 -43.47 -9.41
N MET A 38 22.97 -42.31 -8.95
CA MET A 38 22.03 -42.26 -7.85
C MET A 38 20.67 -42.84 -8.26
N PRO A 39 20.19 -43.87 -7.57
CA PRO A 39 18.82 -44.29 -7.78
C PRO A 39 17.87 -43.19 -7.25
N GLU A 40 16.93 -42.79 -8.08
CA GLU A 40 15.80 -42.01 -7.64
C GLU A 40 15.02 -42.81 -6.60
N LYS A 41 14.92 -42.30 -5.37
CA LYS A 41 14.11 -42.96 -4.36
C LYS A 41 12.63 -42.75 -4.69
N ARG A 42 11.93 -43.87 -4.96
CA ARG A 42 10.48 -43.88 -5.11
C ARG A 42 9.83 -43.96 -3.75
N GLY A 43 9.01 -43.00 -3.43
CA GLY A 43 8.30 -42.89 -2.15
C GLY A 43 7.99 -41.46 -1.76
N GLU A 44 7.73 -40.62 -2.80
CA GLU A 44 7.30 -39.24 -2.55
C GLU A 44 5.95 -39.22 -1.84
N SER A 45 5.86 -38.48 -0.76
CA SER A 45 4.56 -38.07 -0.22
C SER A 45 3.96 -36.99 -1.12
N VAL A 46 2.67 -36.73 -0.98
CA VAL A 46 2.00 -35.65 -1.75
C VAL A 46 2.68 -34.30 -1.50
N HIS A 47 3.32 -34.12 -0.35
CA HIS A 47 3.82 -32.81 0.14
C HIS A 47 5.33 -32.73 0.37
N HIS A 48 6.05 -33.86 0.26
CA HIS A 48 7.50 -33.95 0.50
C HIS A 48 8.20 -34.72 -0.61
N GLU A 49 9.44 -34.35 -0.88
CA GLU A 49 10.39 -35.03 -1.73
C GLU A 49 11.47 -35.69 -0.90
N ILE A 50 11.99 -36.81 -1.38
CA ILE A 50 13.12 -37.47 -0.74
C ILE A 50 14.37 -37.16 -1.55
N LYS A 51 15.28 -36.34 -0.99
CA LYS A 51 16.51 -35.91 -1.64
C LYS A 51 17.71 -36.66 -1.09
N PHE A 52 18.56 -37.17 -1.99
CA PHE A 52 19.83 -37.77 -1.61
C PHE A 52 20.75 -36.71 -1.01
N GLN A 53 21.33 -37.02 0.18
CA GLN A 53 22.25 -36.12 0.89
C GLN A 53 23.71 -36.52 0.71
N GLY A 54 23.98 -37.78 0.35
CA GLY A 54 25.32 -38.32 0.24
C GLY A 54 25.41 -39.75 0.74
N TRP A 55 26.60 -40.15 1.00
CA TRP A 55 26.92 -41.47 1.55
C TRP A 55 27.26 -41.33 3.05
N ASP A 56 26.97 -42.39 3.85
CA ASP A 56 27.18 -42.39 5.29
C ASP A 56 28.68 -42.45 5.69
N LYS A 57 29.57 -42.76 4.73
CA LYS A 57 31.01 -42.85 4.97
C LYS A 57 31.79 -42.12 3.89
N ASP A 58 32.97 -41.63 4.26
CA ASP A 58 33.92 -41.03 3.31
C ASP A 58 34.47 -42.11 2.35
N ILE A 59 34.35 -41.83 1.07
CA ILE A 59 34.81 -42.68 -0.04
C ILE A 59 35.95 -42.05 -0.86
N SER A 60 36.50 -40.93 -0.38
CA SER A 60 37.57 -40.21 -1.07
C SER A 60 38.95 -40.86 -0.95
N SER A 61 39.16 -41.68 0.10
CA SER A 61 40.41 -42.40 0.32
C SER A 61 40.17 -43.74 1.05
N VAL A 62 40.07 -44.81 0.27
CA VAL A 62 39.69 -46.12 0.78
C VAL A 62 40.88 -46.87 1.36
N LYS A 63 40.91 -47.13 2.66
CA LYS A 63 42.02 -47.80 3.39
C LYS A 63 41.68 -49.20 3.85
N GLU A 64 40.42 -49.58 3.83
CA GLU A 64 39.87 -50.90 4.24
C GLU A 64 38.63 -51.25 3.41
N ASN A 65 38.09 -52.46 3.59
CA ASN A 65 36.82 -52.82 2.99
C ASN A 65 35.70 -52.02 3.60
N LEU A 66 34.85 -51.40 2.78
CA LEU A 66 33.74 -50.52 3.20
C LEU A 66 32.40 -51.06 2.74
N VAL A 67 31.43 -50.94 3.60
CA VAL A 67 30.01 -50.95 3.24
C VAL A 67 29.51 -49.53 3.46
N VAL A 68 28.99 -48.91 2.41
CA VAL A 68 28.62 -47.52 2.33
C VAL A 68 27.13 -47.45 2.01
N LYS A 69 26.37 -46.72 2.82
CA LYS A 69 24.92 -46.58 2.64
C LYS A 69 24.53 -45.21 2.16
N ALA A 70 23.53 -45.20 1.25
CA ALA A 70 22.92 -43.95 0.82
C ALA A 70 22.14 -43.29 1.96
N VAL A 71 22.31 -41.98 2.13
CA VAL A 71 21.60 -41.15 3.09
C VAL A 71 20.64 -40.24 2.36
N TYR A 72 19.37 -40.24 2.75
CA TYR A 72 18.31 -39.42 2.17
C TYR A 72 17.73 -38.50 3.23
N LYS A 73 17.21 -37.37 2.80
CA LYS A 73 16.48 -36.41 3.63
C LYS A 73 15.14 -36.11 2.98
N GLU A 74 14.09 -36.15 3.79
CA GLU A 74 12.79 -35.68 3.42
C GLU A 74 12.77 -34.12 3.48
N VAL A 75 12.39 -33.49 2.39
CA VAL A 75 12.27 -32.03 2.27
C VAL A 75 10.86 -31.65 1.78
N PRO A 76 10.27 -30.56 2.29
CA PRO A 76 8.97 -30.10 1.81
C PRO A 76 9.03 -29.79 0.31
N LYS A 77 7.97 -30.13 -0.43
CA LYS A 77 7.80 -29.64 -1.80
C LYS A 77 7.65 -28.13 -1.80
N GLU A 78 8.07 -27.51 -2.90
CA GLU A 78 7.95 -26.08 -3.08
C GLU A 78 6.84 -25.78 -4.08
N TYR A 79 6.10 -24.72 -3.83
CA TYR A 79 5.00 -24.26 -4.66
C TYR A 79 5.23 -22.84 -5.13
N LEU A 80 4.73 -22.55 -6.34
CA LEU A 80 4.87 -21.25 -6.96
C LEU A 80 3.72 -20.34 -6.52
N VAL A 81 4.06 -19.17 -5.95
CA VAL A 81 3.12 -18.09 -5.73
C VAL A 81 3.34 -17.02 -6.79
N MET A 82 2.32 -16.75 -7.58
CA MET A 82 2.33 -15.78 -8.67
C MET A 82 1.53 -14.54 -8.27
N TYR A 83 2.15 -13.36 -8.31
CA TYR A 83 1.55 -12.11 -7.90
C TYR A 83 1.09 -11.29 -9.10
N PHE A 84 -0.16 -10.84 -9.05
CA PHE A 84 -0.77 -10.03 -10.09
C PHE A 84 -1.33 -8.73 -9.54
N HIS A 85 -1.20 -7.66 -10.32
CA HIS A 85 -1.99 -6.46 -10.10
C HIS A 85 -3.48 -6.72 -10.40
N GLU A 86 -4.40 -5.88 -9.89
CA GLU A 86 -5.84 -6.04 -10.14
C GLU A 86 -6.22 -6.08 -11.64
N ASN A 87 -5.45 -5.37 -12.47
CA ASN A 87 -5.65 -5.34 -13.93
C ASN A 87 -5.09 -6.58 -14.68
N GLY A 88 -4.57 -7.58 -13.93
CA GLY A 88 -4.01 -8.81 -14.50
C GLY A 88 -2.53 -8.73 -14.88
N LYS A 89 -1.85 -7.59 -14.72
CA LYS A 89 -0.42 -7.48 -14.96
C LYS A 89 0.34 -8.29 -13.92
N MET A 90 1.21 -9.19 -14.36
CA MET A 90 2.10 -9.95 -13.48
C MET A 90 3.13 -9.02 -12.82
N LEU A 91 3.27 -9.13 -11.52
CA LEU A 91 4.25 -8.39 -10.71
C LEU A 91 5.52 -9.22 -10.49
N GLY A 92 5.35 -10.53 -10.32
CA GLY A 92 6.44 -11.47 -10.13
C GLY A 92 5.99 -12.76 -9.47
N THR A 93 6.96 -13.58 -9.06
CA THR A 93 6.75 -14.89 -8.46
C THR A 93 7.64 -15.08 -7.24
N GLU A 94 7.27 -16.04 -6.40
CA GLU A 94 8.00 -16.50 -5.22
C GLU A 94 7.81 -18.00 -5.09
N THR A 95 8.85 -18.72 -4.71
CA THR A 95 8.79 -20.15 -4.42
C THR A 95 8.71 -20.35 -2.91
N VAL A 96 7.70 -21.10 -2.46
CA VAL A 96 7.37 -21.25 -1.03
C VAL A 96 7.29 -22.73 -0.69
N PRO A 97 8.02 -23.22 0.34
CA PRO A 97 7.89 -24.59 0.81
C PRO A 97 6.49 -24.88 1.36
N TYR A 98 6.07 -26.13 1.24
CA TYR A 98 4.77 -26.61 1.71
C TYR A 98 4.46 -26.15 3.13
N ARG A 99 3.29 -25.57 3.34
CA ARG A 99 2.76 -25.00 4.58
C ARG A 99 3.55 -23.82 5.16
N GLN A 100 4.49 -23.25 4.44
CA GLN A 100 5.10 -21.99 4.85
C GLN A 100 4.27 -20.81 4.34
N ALA A 101 4.46 -19.66 5.00
CA ALA A 101 3.88 -18.40 4.56
C ALA A 101 4.70 -17.79 3.41
N ALA A 102 4.03 -17.21 2.44
CA ALA A 102 4.68 -16.39 1.44
C ALA A 102 5.18 -15.07 2.03
N THR A 103 6.33 -14.55 1.54
CA THR A 103 6.93 -13.32 2.08
C THR A 103 6.22 -12.06 1.60
N GLN A 104 5.42 -12.16 0.55
CA GLN A 104 4.63 -11.07 -0.03
C GLN A 104 5.49 -9.84 -0.38
N PRO A 105 6.51 -9.96 -1.24
CA PRO A 105 7.53 -8.93 -1.46
C PRO A 105 7.01 -7.71 -2.23
N TYR A 106 5.81 -7.77 -2.78
CA TYR A 106 5.25 -6.74 -3.66
C TYR A 106 4.26 -5.84 -2.92
N ARG A 107 4.34 -4.53 -3.19
CA ARG A 107 3.41 -3.50 -2.72
C ARG A 107 2.91 -2.71 -3.94
N PRO A 108 1.96 -3.26 -4.71
CA PRO A 108 1.47 -2.60 -5.91
C PRO A 108 0.77 -1.30 -5.57
N GLN A 109 0.87 -0.34 -6.49
CA GLN A 109 0.18 0.94 -6.41
C GLN A 109 -0.79 1.05 -7.57
N LYS A 110 -1.98 1.55 -7.31
CA LYS A 110 -2.97 1.91 -8.32
C LYS A 110 -2.95 3.42 -8.49
N PRO A 111 -2.80 3.95 -9.73
CA PRO A 111 -2.85 5.39 -9.98
C PRO A 111 -4.16 5.99 -9.48
N GLN A 112 -4.07 7.10 -8.76
CA GLN A 112 -5.25 7.87 -8.36
C GLN A 112 -5.87 8.56 -9.57
N THR A 113 -7.18 8.82 -9.47
CA THR A 113 -7.94 9.66 -10.39
C THR A 113 -8.15 11.04 -9.78
N GLU A 114 -8.87 11.91 -10.48
CA GLU A 114 -9.30 13.21 -9.91
C GLU A 114 -10.21 13.00 -8.70
N GLU A 115 -11.08 12.00 -8.75
CA GLU A 115 -12.13 11.73 -7.77
C GLU A 115 -11.70 10.74 -6.68
N TYR A 116 -10.85 9.71 -7.00
CA TYR A 116 -10.53 8.62 -6.09
C TYR A 116 -9.03 8.42 -5.89
N TYR A 117 -8.66 7.98 -4.69
CA TYR A 117 -7.38 7.36 -4.40
C TYR A 117 -7.57 5.92 -3.93
N TYR A 118 -6.50 5.12 -4.02
CA TYR A 118 -6.57 3.68 -3.79
C TYR A 118 -5.55 3.24 -2.74
N ILE A 119 -6.01 2.44 -1.79
CA ILE A 119 -5.17 1.89 -0.72
C ILE A 119 -5.03 0.40 -0.95
N PHE A 120 -3.80 -0.09 -1.11
CA PHE A 120 -3.53 -1.53 -1.19
C PHE A 120 -3.87 -2.20 0.14
N LYS A 121 -4.78 -3.19 0.13
CA LYS A 121 -5.28 -3.91 1.31
C LYS A 121 -4.67 -5.29 1.48
N GLY A 122 -3.94 -5.77 0.47
CA GLY A 122 -3.37 -7.11 0.47
C GLY A 122 -3.75 -7.89 -0.79
N TRP A 123 -3.80 -9.19 -0.64
CA TRP A 123 -4.05 -10.13 -1.73
C TRP A 123 -5.40 -10.83 -1.55
N ASN A 124 -5.99 -11.30 -2.66
CA ASN A 124 -7.30 -11.94 -2.67
C ASN A 124 -7.32 -13.36 -2.08
N ASN A 125 -6.13 -13.96 -1.87
CA ASN A 125 -5.95 -15.28 -1.28
C ASN A 125 -5.19 -15.19 0.04
N ASP A 126 -5.45 -16.12 0.94
CA ASP A 126 -4.63 -16.34 2.12
C ASP A 126 -3.27 -16.93 1.70
N LEU A 127 -2.20 -16.24 2.06
CA LEU A 127 -0.83 -16.61 1.75
C LEU A 127 -0.04 -17.04 2.99
N SER A 128 -0.72 -17.31 4.10
CA SER A 128 -0.10 -17.75 5.36
C SER A 128 0.34 -19.22 5.36
N HIS A 129 -0.30 -20.06 4.50
CA HIS A 129 -0.02 -21.48 4.40
C HIS A 129 -0.17 -21.93 2.94
N ILE A 130 0.95 -22.06 2.25
CA ILE A 130 0.95 -22.46 0.83
C ILE A 130 0.97 -23.99 0.71
N GLU A 131 -0.06 -24.57 0.13
CA GLU A 131 -0.20 -26.01 -0.06
C GLU A 131 -0.25 -26.43 -1.55
N LYS A 132 -0.28 -25.47 -2.47
CA LYS A 132 -0.31 -25.65 -3.93
C LYS A 132 0.11 -24.36 -4.62
N ASP A 133 0.37 -24.45 -5.93
CA ASP A 133 0.57 -23.28 -6.76
C ASP A 133 -0.60 -22.29 -6.61
N THR A 134 -0.30 -21.05 -6.32
CA THR A 134 -1.28 -20.04 -5.91
C THR A 134 -1.11 -18.76 -6.72
N MET A 135 -2.23 -18.24 -7.24
CA MET A 135 -2.29 -16.93 -7.87
C MET A 135 -2.82 -15.90 -6.87
N ALA A 136 -2.02 -14.89 -6.55
CA ALA A 136 -2.36 -13.80 -5.65
C ALA A 136 -2.63 -12.52 -6.45
N LYS A 137 -3.87 -12.04 -6.41
CA LYS A 137 -4.29 -10.80 -7.09
C LYS A 137 -4.42 -9.66 -6.07
N ALA A 138 -3.85 -8.51 -6.39
CA ALA A 138 -3.91 -7.33 -5.54
C ALA A 138 -5.35 -6.86 -5.32
N VAL A 139 -5.67 -6.49 -4.07
CA VAL A 139 -6.95 -5.92 -3.66
C VAL A 139 -6.72 -4.49 -3.20
N PHE A 140 -7.51 -3.56 -3.73
CA PHE A 140 -7.48 -2.15 -3.37
C PHE A 140 -8.81 -1.71 -2.78
N GLU A 141 -8.72 -0.87 -1.77
CA GLU A 141 -9.84 -0.08 -1.26
C GLU A 141 -9.87 1.24 -2.01
N GLU A 142 -11.00 1.57 -2.61
CA GLU A 142 -11.23 2.85 -3.24
C GLU A 142 -11.77 3.85 -2.21
N ARG A 143 -11.22 5.06 -2.21
CA ARG A 143 -11.69 6.16 -1.36
C ARG A 143 -11.81 7.44 -2.18
N GLN A 144 -12.96 8.08 -2.04
CA GLN A 144 -13.20 9.38 -2.65
C GLN A 144 -12.30 10.43 -2.01
N ARG A 145 -11.72 11.29 -2.83
CA ARG A 145 -10.91 12.41 -2.38
C ARG A 145 -11.78 13.47 -1.72
N SER A 146 -11.22 14.18 -0.76
CA SER A 146 -11.85 15.33 -0.13
C SER A 146 -10.90 16.52 -0.17
N PHE A 147 -11.48 17.71 -0.17
CA PHE A 147 -10.76 18.98 -0.24
C PHE A 147 -11.24 19.91 0.86
N VAL A 148 -10.34 20.75 1.34
CA VAL A 148 -10.64 21.74 2.36
C VAL A 148 -11.25 22.96 1.69
N VAL A 149 -12.43 23.39 2.18
CA VAL A 149 -13.07 24.65 1.81
C VAL A 149 -13.04 25.58 3.02
N ARG A 150 -12.54 26.80 2.81
CA ARG A 150 -12.44 27.85 3.84
C ARG A 150 -13.25 29.07 3.43
N PHE A 151 -14.14 29.50 4.29
CA PHE A 151 -14.88 30.74 4.14
C PHE A 151 -14.26 31.82 5.02
N PHE A 152 -13.99 32.95 4.44
CA PHE A 152 -13.40 34.09 5.13
C PHE A 152 -14.31 35.31 5.05
N HIS A 153 -14.27 36.10 6.10
CA HIS A 153 -14.73 37.48 6.03
C HIS A 153 -13.77 38.31 5.15
N GLU A 154 -14.21 39.45 4.59
CA GLU A 154 -13.36 40.31 3.76
C GLU A 154 -12.05 40.76 4.42
N ASN A 155 -12.04 40.83 5.76
CA ASN A 155 -10.86 41.22 6.57
C ASN A 155 -9.89 40.03 6.82
N GLY A 156 -10.13 38.86 6.22
CA GLY A 156 -9.31 37.65 6.38
C GLY A 156 -9.65 36.79 7.60
N THR A 157 -10.67 37.14 8.39
CA THR A 157 -11.12 36.31 9.51
C THR A 157 -11.77 35.04 9.00
N LEU A 158 -11.30 33.86 9.44
CA LEU A 158 -11.89 32.58 9.11
C LEU A 158 -13.29 32.45 9.73
N LEU A 159 -14.29 32.22 8.91
CA LEU A 159 -15.69 32.02 9.31
C LEU A 159 -16.03 30.55 9.46
N LYS A 160 -15.58 29.72 8.51
CA LYS A 160 -15.84 28.27 8.48
C LYS A 160 -14.75 27.53 7.71
N GLU A 161 -14.41 26.33 8.17
CA GLU A 161 -13.60 25.36 7.44
C GLU A 161 -14.33 24.01 7.44
N GLU A 162 -14.35 23.32 6.30
CA GLU A 162 -14.89 21.98 6.20
C GLU A 162 -14.17 21.15 5.13
N ASN A 163 -14.25 19.81 5.27
CA ASN A 163 -13.79 18.86 4.26
C ASN A 163 -14.96 18.44 3.39
N VAL A 164 -14.87 18.67 2.10
CA VAL A 164 -15.91 18.40 1.11
C VAL A 164 -15.41 17.33 0.15
N LEU A 165 -16.22 16.29 -0.11
CA LEU A 165 -15.89 15.25 -1.07
C LEU A 165 -15.87 15.83 -2.49
N TYR A 166 -15.00 15.26 -3.35
CA TYR A 166 -14.88 15.66 -4.73
C TYR A 166 -16.25 15.79 -5.44
N GLY A 167 -16.48 16.90 -6.09
CA GLY A 167 -17.70 17.18 -6.85
C GLY A 167 -18.92 17.56 -6.01
N GLN A 168 -18.82 17.51 -4.67
CA GLN A 168 -19.89 17.95 -3.78
C GLN A 168 -19.84 19.47 -3.55
N ALA A 169 -20.94 20.03 -3.06
CA ALA A 169 -21.01 21.42 -2.63
C ALA A 169 -20.55 21.56 -1.18
N ALA A 170 -19.86 22.66 -0.88
CA ALA A 170 -19.64 23.09 0.48
C ALA A 170 -20.91 23.71 1.08
N GLN A 171 -21.07 23.63 2.40
CA GLN A 171 -22.18 24.23 3.10
C GLN A 171 -21.85 25.70 3.41
N GLU A 172 -22.64 26.61 2.90
CA GLU A 172 -22.55 28.04 3.18
C GLU A 172 -22.59 28.30 4.69
N PRO A 173 -21.70 29.15 5.27
CA PRO A 173 -21.82 29.60 6.64
C PRO A 173 -22.96 30.62 6.81
N GLU A 174 -23.22 31.00 8.07
CA GLU A 174 -24.09 32.16 8.34
C GLU A 174 -23.55 33.41 7.65
N VAL A 175 -24.45 34.24 7.14
CA VAL A 175 -24.10 35.50 6.45
C VAL A 175 -23.32 36.39 7.42
N PRO A 176 -22.08 36.75 7.10
CA PRO A 176 -21.27 37.57 7.99
C PRO A 176 -21.80 39.03 8.05
N ALA A 177 -21.71 39.62 9.24
CA ALA A 177 -22.03 41.03 9.43
C ALA A 177 -20.76 41.87 9.42
N LYS A 178 -20.80 42.98 8.68
CA LYS A 178 -19.75 44.02 8.76
C LYS A 178 -20.31 45.22 9.49
N GLN A 179 -19.54 45.66 10.50
CA GLN A 179 -19.94 46.81 11.32
C GLN A 179 -19.97 48.10 10.49
N GLN A 180 -21.07 48.83 10.59
CA GLN A 180 -21.16 50.16 10.02
C GLN A 180 -20.24 51.17 10.74
N ASP A 181 -19.82 52.17 10.02
CA ASP A 181 -19.13 53.37 10.56
C ASP A 181 -20.02 54.62 10.45
N GLU A 182 -19.44 55.79 10.67
CA GLU A 182 -20.19 57.05 10.60
C GLU A 182 -20.66 57.38 9.19
N VAL A 183 -19.94 56.94 8.17
CA VAL A 183 -20.20 57.26 6.77
C VAL A 183 -21.02 56.21 6.05
N TYR A 184 -20.69 54.93 6.34
CA TYR A 184 -21.26 53.82 5.57
C TYR A 184 -21.86 52.74 6.48
N HIS A 185 -22.93 52.15 5.96
CA HIS A 185 -23.30 50.77 6.33
C HIS A 185 -22.98 49.83 5.16
N TYR A 186 -22.88 48.50 5.46
CA TYR A 186 -22.39 47.54 4.50
C TYR A 186 -23.42 46.46 4.25
N ILE A 187 -23.63 46.15 2.94
CA ILE A 187 -24.53 45.09 2.48
C ILE A 187 -23.72 43.93 1.98
N PHE A 188 -23.97 42.73 2.49
CA PHE A 188 -23.38 41.51 1.97
C PHE A 188 -23.90 41.20 0.56
N ASN A 189 -23.00 41.04 -0.40
CA ASN A 189 -23.32 40.80 -1.84
C ASN A 189 -23.03 39.36 -2.28
N GLY A 190 -22.74 38.47 -1.32
CA GLY A 190 -22.38 37.10 -1.64
C GLY A 190 -20.89 36.80 -1.45
N TRP A 191 -20.43 35.80 -2.13
CA TRP A 191 -19.09 35.26 -2.03
C TRP A 191 -18.34 35.48 -3.34
N ASP A 192 -17.00 35.62 -3.28
CA ASP A 192 -16.12 35.89 -4.42
C ASP A 192 -15.86 34.65 -5.29
N ASN A 193 -16.14 33.45 -4.78
CA ASN A 193 -15.89 32.18 -5.46
C ASN A 193 -17.09 31.25 -5.36
N THR A 194 -17.18 30.27 -6.28
CA THR A 194 -18.18 29.22 -6.26
C THR A 194 -17.74 28.05 -5.39
N PHE A 195 -18.68 27.41 -4.74
CA PHE A 195 -18.42 26.28 -3.84
C PHE A 195 -19.44 25.13 -3.99
N ASP A 196 -20.11 25.07 -5.15
CA ASP A 196 -21.12 24.07 -5.48
C ASP A 196 -20.54 22.78 -6.09
N HIS A 197 -19.29 22.82 -6.61
CA HIS A 197 -18.61 21.67 -7.21
C HIS A 197 -17.11 21.66 -6.85
N ILE A 198 -16.79 21.21 -5.65
CA ILE A 198 -15.41 21.24 -5.12
C ILE A 198 -14.54 20.16 -5.73
N LYS A 199 -13.43 20.57 -6.38
CA LYS A 199 -12.45 19.69 -7.02
C LYS A 199 -11.03 19.88 -6.50
N GLU A 200 -10.80 20.93 -5.73
CA GLU A 200 -9.53 21.29 -5.10
C GLU A 200 -9.77 22.07 -3.81
N ASN A 201 -8.71 22.30 -3.04
CA ASN A 201 -8.82 23.18 -1.88
C ASN A 201 -9.22 24.58 -2.32
N THR A 202 -10.28 25.13 -1.71
CA THR A 202 -10.95 26.35 -2.16
C THR A 202 -11.04 27.35 -1.00
N GLU A 203 -10.68 28.58 -1.29
CA GLU A 203 -10.91 29.71 -0.41
C GLU A 203 -12.01 30.60 -0.99
N VAL A 204 -12.92 31.07 -0.12
CA VAL A 204 -14.13 31.80 -0.46
C VAL A 204 -14.24 33.01 0.47
N HIS A 205 -14.29 34.22 -0.06
CA HIS A 205 -14.32 35.45 0.73
C HIS A 205 -15.67 36.15 0.58
N ALA A 206 -16.15 36.69 1.69
CA ALA A 206 -17.33 37.54 1.72
C ALA A 206 -17.09 38.85 0.98
N VAL A 207 -18.06 39.24 0.16
CA VAL A 207 -18.05 40.50 -0.61
C VAL A 207 -19.10 41.45 -0.07
N PHE A 208 -18.74 42.70 0.16
CA PHE A 208 -19.64 43.72 0.64
C PHE A 208 -19.62 44.94 -0.27
N SER A 209 -20.77 45.61 -0.38
CA SER A 209 -20.88 46.99 -0.90
C SER A 209 -21.09 47.96 0.25
N SER A 210 -20.55 49.15 0.08
CA SER A 210 -20.79 50.26 1.01
C SER A 210 -21.94 51.14 0.53
N VAL A 211 -22.83 51.52 1.40
CA VAL A 211 -23.94 52.44 1.16
C VAL A 211 -23.83 53.58 2.20
N TYR A 212 -24.01 54.81 1.71
CA TYR A 212 -23.99 55.98 2.61
C TYR A 212 -25.07 55.87 3.70
N ASN A 213 -24.72 56.20 4.90
CA ASN A 213 -25.70 56.35 5.98
C ASN A 213 -26.61 57.53 5.72
N GLU A 214 -27.87 57.33 5.94
CA GLU A 214 -28.87 58.37 5.87
C GLU A 214 -29.16 58.91 7.29
N TYR A 215 -29.11 60.23 7.43
CA TYR A 215 -29.40 60.91 8.68
C TYR A 215 -30.65 61.74 8.51
N LYS A 216 -31.62 61.50 9.33
CA LYS A 216 -32.89 62.24 9.36
C LYS A 216 -32.78 63.45 10.24
N VAL A 217 -32.93 64.61 9.69
CA VAL A 217 -33.01 65.87 10.41
C VAL A 217 -34.46 66.36 10.43
N SER A 218 -34.98 66.53 11.65
CA SER A 218 -36.36 66.99 11.85
C SER A 218 -36.34 68.36 12.60
N ILE A 219 -36.94 69.34 12.03
CA ILE A 219 -37.03 70.69 12.56
C ILE A 219 -38.42 70.90 13.19
N TYR A 220 -38.43 71.33 14.44
CA TYR A 220 -39.67 71.53 15.21
C TYR A 220 -39.87 73.00 15.55
N GLU A 221 -41.15 73.47 15.52
CA GLU A 221 -41.51 74.75 16.09
C GLU A 221 -41.47 74.68 17.62
N GLN A 222 -40.63 75.49 18.25
CA GLN A 222 -40.27 75.39 19.65
C GLN A 222 -41.46 75.52 20.65
N LEU A 223 -42.47 76.35 20.30
CA LEU A 223 -43.62 76.56 21.18
C LEU A 223 -44.76 75.54 21.08
N LYS A 224 -44.81 74.76 20.04
CA LYS A 224 -45.94 73.87 19.78
C LYS A 224 -45.52 72.38 19.55
N GLU A 225 -44.21 72.11 19.64
CA GLU A 225 -43.63 70.81 19.31
C GLU A 225 -44.13 70.26 17.94
N ARG A 226 -44.45 71.18 17.04
CA ARG A 226 -44.97 70.81 15.71
C ARG A 226 -43.78 70.61 14.75
N LEU A 227 -43.78 69.49 14.10
CA LEU A 227 -42.84 69.20 13.00
C LEU A 227 -43.06 70.22 11.87
N VAL A 228 -42.00 70.94 11.54
CA VAL A 228 -42.01 71.96 10.50
C VAL A 228 -41.43 71.41 9.17
N GLU A 229 -40.32 70.70 9.31
CA GLU A 229 -39.61 70.17 8.16
C GLU A 229 -38.87 68.88 8.54
N GLU A 230 -38.75 67.99 7.60
CA GLU A 230 -37.99 66.75 7.70
C GLU A 230 -37.22 66.53 6.40
N LYS A 231 -35.89 66.37 6.48
CA LYS A 231 -35.00 66.06 5.36
C LYS A 231 -34.05 64.94 5.70
N ILE A 232 -33.67 64.20 4.67
CA ILE A 232 -32.62 63.18 4.75
C ILE A 232 -31.30 63.76 4.25
N TYR A 233 -30.26 63.56 5.01
CA TYR A 233 -28.89 64.00 4.68
C TYR A 233 -27.96 62.79 4.77
N HIS A 234 -26.86 62.86 4.04
CA HIS A 234 -25.75 61.93 4.15
C HIS A 234 -24.60 62.55 4.96
N TYR A 235 -23.66 61.72 5.42
CA TYR A 235 -22.50 62.23 6.12
C TYR A 235 -21.72 63.26 5.26
N GLY A 236 -21.47 64.42 5.86
CA GLY A 236 -20.79 65.55 5.19
C GLY A 236 -21.67 66.50 4.41
N ASP A 237 -22.98 66.26 4.31
CA ASP A 237 -23.93 67.20 3.70
C ASP A 237 -24.03 68.47 4.55
N ILE A 238 -24.19 69.63 3.91
CA ILE A 238 -24.43 70.90 4.59
C ILE A 238 -25.93 70.98 4.89
N ILE A 239 -26.26 71.19 6.16
CA ILE A 239 -27.66 71.44 6.61
C ILE A 239 -27.96 72.92 6.40
N ASP A 240 -28.78 73.21 5.42
CA ASP A 240 -29.23 74.54 5.07
C ASP A 240 -30.50 74.94 5.84
#